data_d71ef12f6fa38f48256c84e23f9b7b6d
#
_entry.id   d71ef12f6fa38f48256c84e23f9b7b6d
#
_cell.length_a   1.000
_cell.length_b   1.000
_cell.length_c   1.000
_cell.angle_alpha   90.00
_cell.angle_beta   90.00
_cell.angle_gamma   90.00
#
_symmetry.space_group_name_H-M   'P 1'
#
loop_
_entity.id
_entity.type
_entity.pdbx_description
1 polymer ?
#
loop_
_entity_poly.entity_id
_entity_poly.type
_entity_poly.pdbx_seq_one_letter_code
_entity_poly.pdbx_strand_id
1 'polypeptide(L)'
;MKNSQPHTIDAKHCRKQWKEFADLLASKPALSEAGDILPFFKTRHDLSLWICNYFPMIKAPDRVAHEYEIYGDFVADLIVGDSSVNHYLLVEFENGAPDGVFKQKGKKATPDWAPRFEGAYLQLVDWLWKLEDMRSTSDFVNTFGNRHAKSQGLIVIGKDMNLLPQEQDRLKWRVDRTMIDSNAVSSVSFDDPSDDLDHWLKVFHGV
;
A
#
# COMPACT_ATOMS: atom_id res chain seq x y z
N MET A 1 3.64 5.42 -21.07
CA MET A 1 3.75 4.90 -19.70
C MET A 1 3.93 6.09 -18.75
N LYS A 2 3.18 6.17 -17.68
CA LYS A 2 3.28 7.25 -16.67
C LYS A 2 4.50 6.95 -15.79
N ASN A 3 5.55 7.75 -15.87
CA ASN A 3 6.74 7.55 -15.05
C ASN A 3 6.50 8.06 -13.63
N SER A 4 7.09 7.40 -12.63
CA SER A 4 7.13 7.92 -11.27
C SER A 4 7.88 9.26 -11.26
N GLN A 5 7.34 10.22 -10.50
CA GLN A 5 7.91 11.56 -10.41
C GLN A 5 8.81 11.68 -9.18
N PRO A 6 9.90 12.47 -9.25
CA PRO A 6 10.70 12.75 -8.09
C PRO A 6 9.91 13.61 -7.10
N HIS A 7 9.97 13.25 -5.81
CA HIS A 7 9.38 14.03 -4.72
C HIS A 7 10.19 13.83 -3.44
N THR A 8 10.37 14.89 -2.69
CA THR A 8 11.07 14.86 -1.40
C THR A 8 10.05 15.10 -0.29
N ILE A 9 9.98 14.21 0.69
CA ILE A 9 9.06 14.32 1.82
C ILE A 9 9.28 15.62 2.61
N ASP A 10 8.21 16.38 2.80
CA ASP A 10 8.11 17.41 3.85
C ASP A 10 7.38 16.81 5.06
N ALA A 11 8.12 16.60 6.15
CA ALA A 11 7.60 15.96 7.35
C ALA A 11 6.44 16.73 8.00
N LYS A 12 6.46 18.07 7.95
CA LYS A 12 5.36 18.91 8.49
C LYS A 12 4.11 18.79 7.62
N HIS A 13 4.28 18.77 6.29
CA HIS A 13 3.19 18.53 5.35
C HIS A 13 2.64 17.11 5.52
N CYS A 14 3.51 16.10 5.64
CA CYS A 14 3.09 14.72 5.87
C CYS A 14 2.21 14.60 7.13
N ARG A 15 2.62 15.22 8.25
CA ARG A 15 1.81 15.25 9.49
C ARG A 15 0.45 15.93 9.26
N LYS A 16 0.41 17.04 8.54
CA LYS A 16 -0.85 17.72 8.23
C LYS A 16 -1.76 16.84 7.39
N GLN A 17 -1.22 16.23 6.33
CA GLN A 17 -1.96 15.34 5.43
C GLN A 17 -2.50 14.11 6.17
N TRP A 18 -1.70 13.55 7.11
CA TRP A 18 -2.16 12.46 7.96
C TRP A 18 -3.33 12.88 8.86
N LYS A 19 -3.25 14.05 9.49
CA LYS A 19 -4.35 14.54 10.33
C LYS A 19 -5.63 14.72 9.50
N GLU A 20 -5.52 15.28 8.31
CA GLU A 20 -6.66 15.40 7.38
C GLU A 20 -7.25 14.01 7.03
N PHE A 21 -6.39 12.98 6.89
CA PHE A 21 -6.85 11.61 6.63
C PHE A 21 -7.53 10.99 7.85
N ALA A 22 -6.97 11.18 9.05
CA ALA A 22 -7.59 10.72 10.29
C ALA A 22 -8.98 11.34 10.51
N ASP A 23 -9.11 12.65 10.23
CA ASP A 23 -10.41 13.34 10.27
C ASP A 23 -11.40 12.75 9.23
N LEU A 24 -10.93 12.43 8.03
CA LEU A 24 -11.73 11.76 7.01
C LEU A 24 -12.17 10.36 7.47
N LEU A 25 -11.25 9.56 8.03
CA LEU A 25 -11.55 8.23 8.58
C LEU A 25 -12.60 8.28 9.71
N ALA A 26 -12.52 9.29 10.56
CA ALA A 26 -13.46 9.47 11.67
C ALA A 26 -14.83 9.98 11.21
N SER A 27 -14.89 10.67 10.07
CA SER A 27 -16.12 11.32 9.57
C SER A 27 -17.15 10.33 9.02
N LYS A 28 -16.73 9.10 8.64
CA LYS A 28 -17.59 8.11 7.98
C LYS A 28 -17.36 6.72 8.56
N PRO A 29 -18.42 5.88 8.66
CA PRO A 29 -18.28 4.49 9.09
C PRO A 29 -17.48 3.64 8.09
N ALA A 30 -17.50 4.01 6.81
CA ALA A 30 -16.73 3.38 5.76
C ALA A 30 -16.31 4.43 4.71
N LEU A 31 -15.10 4.28 4.17
CA LEU A 31 -14.60 5.07 3.05
C LEU A 31 -14.65 4.23 1.78
N SER A 32 -15.13 4.81 0.70
CA SER A 32 -15.04 4.16 -0.61
C SER A 32 -13.69 4.44 -1.25
N GLU A 33 -13.13 3.43 -1.88
CA GLU A 33 -11.88 3.52 -2.64
C GLU A 33 -11.93 4.66 -3.67
N ALA A 34 -12.86 4.58 -4.64
CA ALA A 34 -12.94 5.52 -5.75
C ALA A 34 -13.43 6.94 -5.34
N GLY A 35 -14.29 7.04 -4.33
CA GLY A 35 -14.91 8.31 -3.94
C GLY A 35 -14.16 9.08 -2.86
N ASP A 36 -13.42 8.38 -2.01
CA ASP A 36 -12.77 8.97 -0.83
C ASP A 36 -11.26 8.78 -0.85
N ILE A 37 -10.79 7.54 -0.98
CA ILE A 37 -9.39 7.16 -0.75
C ILE A 37 -8.49 7.60 -1.90
N LEU A 38 -8.76 7.16 -3.12
CA LEU A 38 -7.93 7.51 -4.28
C LEU A 38 -7.88 9.03 -4.53
N PRO A 39 -9.01 9.78 -4.51
CA PRO A 39 -8.95 11.24 -4.64
C PRO A 39 -8.16 11.92 -3.52
N PHE A 40 -8.21 11.37 -2.30
CA PHE A 40 -7.45 11.90 -1.18
C PHE A 40 -5.93 11.75 -1.39
N PHE A 41 -5.45 10.54 -1.68
CA PHE A 41 -4.02 10.27 -1.84
C PHE A 41 -3.41 10.92 -3.09
N LYS A 42 -4.17 11.04 -4.20
CA LYS A 42 -3.70 11.66 -5.45
C LYS A 42 -3.11 13.07 -5.29
N THR A 43 -3.52 13.80 -4.28
CA THR A 43 -3.07 15.18 -4.01
C THR A 43 -2.15 15.29 -2.80
N ARG A 44 -1.77 14.17 -2.16
CA ARG A 44 -1.02 14.17 -0.88
C ARG A 44 0.23 13.29 -1.00
N HIS A 45 1.19 13.79 -1.75
CA HIS A 45 2.40 13.04 -2.11
C HIS A 45 3.30 12.73 -0.92
N ASP A 46 3.35 13.59 0.12
CA ASP A 46 4.17 13.33 1.31
C ASP A 46 3.65 12.14 2.09
N LEU A 47 2.32 12.08 2.30
CA LEU A 47 1.69 10.93 2.94
C LEU A 47 1.79 9.67 2.07
N SER A 48 1.66 9.80 0.75
CA SER A 48 1.83 8.68 -0.18
C SER A 48 3.25 8.10 -0.11
N LEU A 49 4.28 8.95 -0.07
CA LEU A 49 5.67 8.49 0.09
C LEU A 49 5.91 7.85 1.45
N TRP A 50 5.27 8.34 2.53
CA TRP A 50 5.43 7.74 3.85
C TRP A 50 5.01 6.26 3.90
N ILE A 51 4.06 5.83 3.06
CA ILE A 51 3.60 4.42 2.97
C ILE A 51 4.76 3.45 2.71
N CYS A 52 5.87 3.92 2.12
CA CYS A 52 7.07 3.10 1.91
C CYS A 52 7.68 2.52 3.20
N ASN A 53 7.34 3.06 4.38
CA ASN A 53 7.82 2.51 5.66
C ASN A 53 7.34 1.07 5.90
N TYR A 54 6.28 0.64 5.22
CA TYR A 54 5.89 -0.78 5.21
C TYR A 54 6.80 -1.68 4.37
N PHE A 55 7.78 -1.09 3.67
CA PHE A 55 8.83 -1.82 2.98
C PHE A 55 10.22 -1.36 3.48
N PRO A 56 10.80 -2.02 4.49
CA PRO A 56 12.03 -1.57 5.16
C PRO A 56 13.27 -1.47 4.27
N MET A 57 13.20 -2.01 3.05
CA MET A 57 14.26 -1.88 2.04
C MET A 57 14.29 -0.50 1.39
N ILE A 58 13.21 0.29 1.45
CA ILE A 58 13.16 1.68 1.03
C ILE A 58 13.55 2.54 2.23
N LYS A 59 14.62 3.32 2.09
CA LYS A 59 15.13 4.16 3.20
C LYS A 59 15.06 5.65 2.91
N ALA A 60 15.17 6.02 1.64
CA ALA A 60 15.12 7.39 1.18
C ALA A 60 14.15 7.50 0.00
N PRO A 61 12.82 7.40 0.26
CA PRO A 61 11.84 7.42 -0.81
C PRO A 61 11.87 8.76 -1.55
N ASP A 62 12.01 8.68 -2.88
CA ASP A 62 12.14 9.84 -3.76
C ASP A 62 11.28 9.73 -5.02
N ARG A 63 10.50 8.65 -5.15
CA ARG A 63 9.67 8.37 -6.33
C ARG A 63 8.23 8.09 -5.93
N VAL A 64 7.29 8.75 -6.63
CA VAL A 64 5.85 8.55 -6.41
C VAL A 64 5.08 8.65 -7.73
N ALA A 65 4.10 7.78 -7.93
CA ALA A 65 3.08 7.95 -8.95
C ALA A 65 1.77 7.31 -8.51
N HIS A 66 0.66 8.00 -8.77
CA HIS A 66 -0.69 7.46 -8.61
C HIS A 66 -1.21 6.96 -9.95
N GLU A 67 -2.06 5.92 -9.91
CA GLU A 67 -2.57 5.24 -11.12
C GLU A 67 -1.42 4.88 -12.06
N TYR A 68 -0.47 4.13 -11.49
CA TYR A 68 0.74 3.76 -12.20
C TYR A 68 0.48 2.60 -13.15
N GLU A 69 0.64 2.87 -14.45
CA GLU A 69 0.45 1.89 -15.51
C GLU A 69 1.63 0.90 -15.57
N ILE A 70 1.33 -0.39 -15.38
CA ILE A 70 2.29 -1.48 -15.43
C ILE A 70 2.28 -2.09 -16.84
N TYR A 71 3.11 -1.56 -17.73
CA TYR A 71 3.34 -2.02 -19.10
C TYR A 71 2.06 -2.19 -19.95
N GLY A 72 1.03 -1.36 -19.71
CA GLY A 72 -0.20 -1.34 -20.48
C GLY A 72 -1.22 -2.42 -20.12
N ASP A 73 -0.87 -3.37 -19.25
CA ASP A 73 -1.76 -4.48 -18.88
C ASP A 73 -2.50 -4.22 -17.56
N PHE A 74 -1.84 -3.56 -16.60
CA PHE A 74 -2.39 -3.33 -15.26
C PHE A 74 -2.16 -1.89 -14.81
N VAL A 75 -2.87 -1.49 -13.76
CA VAL A 75 -2.69 -0.19 -13.10
C VAL A 75 -2.61 -0.41 -11.59
N ALA A 76 -1.52 0.01 -10.98
CA ALA A 76 -1.41 0.08 -9.53
C ALA A 76 -1.92 1.44 -9.04
N ASP A 77 -2.65 1.48 -7.94
CA ASP A 77 -3.19 2.72 -7.38
C ASP A 77 -2.09 3.70 -7.01
N LEU A 78 -1.01 3.17 -6.44
CA LEU A 78 0.16 3.94 -6.05
C LEU A 78 1.42 3.11 -6.25
N ILE A 79 2.48 3.73 -6.75
CA ILE A 79 3.84 3.24 -6.63
C ILE A 79 4.68 4.27 -5.89
N VAL A 80 5.46 3.83 -4.93
CA VAL A 80 6.48 4.62 -4.24
C VAL A 80 7.81 3.89 -4.30
N GLY A 81 8.93 4.63 -4.29
CA GLY A 81 10.23 3.99 -4.44
C GLY A 81 11.41 4.84 -4.00
N ASP A 82 12.54 4.17 -3.90
CA ASP A 82 13.86 4.73 -3.64
C ASP A 82 14.74 4.45 -4.84
N SER A 83 14.98 5.47 -5.65
CA SER A 83 15.77 5.33 -6.88
C SER A 83 17.26 5.09 -6.62
N SER A 84 17.75 5.40 -5.43
CA SER A 84 19.16 5.19 -5.07
C SER A 84 19.51 3.71 -4.90
N VAL A 85 18.56 2.89 -4.47
CA VAL A 85 18.69 1.45 -4.28
C VAL A 85 17.81 0.62 -5.22
N ASN A 86 16.99 1.28 -6.05
CA ASN A 86 16.04 0.68 -6.99
C ASN A 86 15.06 -0.28 -6.29
N HIS A 87 14.45 0.16 -5.20
CA HIS A 87 13.43 -0.56 -4.46
C HIS A 87 12.09 0.18 -4.58
N TYR A 88 11.02 -0.57 -4.85
CA TYR A 88 9.70 -0.03 -5.14
C TYR A 88 8.61 -0.80 -4.40
N LEU A 89 7.62 -0.08 -3.89
CA LEU A 89 6.42 -0.62 -3.28
C LEU A 89 5.22 -0.28 -4.18
N LEU A 90 4.50 -1.32 -4.61
CA LEU A 90 3.23 -1.19 -5.32
C LEU A 90 2.11 -1.32 -4.30
N VAL A 91 1.18 -0.40 -4.32
CA VAL A 91 0.10 -0.31 -3.34
C VAL A 91 -1.24 -0.44 -4.05
N GLU A 92 -2.06 -1.34 -3.54
CA GLU A 92 -3.49 -1.45 -3.84
C GLU A 92 -4.28 -0.89 -2.68
N PHE A 93 -5.09 0.11 -2.96
CA PHE A 93 -6.07 0.63 -2.01
C PHE A 93 -7.42 -0.04 -2.24
N GLU A 94 -8.05 -0.44 -1.17
CA GLU A 94 -9.42 -0.96 -1.18
C GLU A 94 -10.29 -0.13 -0.23
N ASN A 95 -11.57 -0.44 -0.12
CA ASN A 95 -12.47 0.28 0.77
C ASN A 95 -12.00 0.25 2.24
N GLY A 96 -12.02 1.38 2.91
CA GLY A 96 -11.86 1.50 4.37
C GLY A 96 -13.18 1.15 5.09
N ALA A 97 -13.60 -0.11 5.00
CA ALA A 97 -14.84 -0.60 5.56
C ALA A 97 -14.59 -1.66 6.64
N PRO A 98 -15.47 -1.79 7.66
CA PRO A 98 -15.31 -2.78 8.74
C PRO A 98 -15.26 -4.23 8.26
N ASP A 99 -15.90 -4.55 7.13
CA ASP A 99 -15.94 -5.89 6.53
C ASP A 99 -15.01 -6.04 5.32
N GLY A 100 -13.98 -5.19 5.25
CA GLY A 100 -13.03 -5.17 4.13
C GLY A 100 -12.19 -6.45 4.04
N VAL A 101 -11.70 -6.95 5.17
CA VAL A 101 -10.81 -8.13 5.24
C VAL A 101 -11.61 -9.42 5.39
N PHE A 102 -12.63 -9.44 6.25
CA PHE A 102 -13.46 -10.59 6.52
C PHE A 102 -14.94 -10.29 6.29
N LYS A 103 -15.67 -11.30 5.83
CA LYS A 103 -17.10 -11.21 5.60
C LYS A 103 -17.83 -12.36 6.27
N GLN A 104 -18.78 -12.03 7.16
CA GLN A 104 -19.63 -13.01 7.79
C GLN A 104 -20.57 -13.65 6.75
N LYS A 105 -20.55 -14.96 6.65
CA LYS A 105 -21.42 -15.72 5.75
C LYS A 105 -22.25 -16.74 6.50
N GLY A 106 -23.52 -16.47 6.59
CA GLY A 106 -24.47 -17.34 7.31
C GLY A 106 -24.15 -17.43 8.81
N LYS A 107 -24.26 -18.63 9.39
CA LYS A 107 -24.04 -18.91 10.83
C LYS A 107 -22.64 -19.51 11.12
N LYS A 108 -21.69 -19.37 10.23
CA LYS A 108 -20.32 -19.86 10.47
C LYS A 108 -19.71 -19.14 11.67
N ALA A 109 -19.02 -19.89 12.53
CA ALA A 109 -18.28 -19.31 13.65
C ALA A 109 -17.05 -18.48 13.16
N THR A 110 -16.45 -18.89 12.05
CA THR A 110 -15.31 -18.21 11.44
C THR A 110 -15.74 -17.54 10.14
N PRO A 111 -15.56 -16.22 9.98
CA PRO A 111 -15.93 -15.52 8.75
C PRO A 111 -15.06 -15.96 7.57
N ASP A 112 -15.59 -15.82 6.37
CA ASP A 112 -14.84 -16.04 5.14
C ASP A 112 -13.94 -14.80 4.86
N TRP A 113 -12.89 -14.95 4.08
CA TRP A 113 -12.15 -13.81 3.52
C TRP A 113 -13.09 -13.00 2.63
N ALA A 114 -13.01 -11.68 2.72
CA ALA A 114 -13.82 -10.82 1.88
C ALA A 114 -13.36 -10.92 0.41
N PRO A 115 -14.30 -10.95 -0.56
CA PRO A 115 -13.94 -11.01 -1.98
C PRO A 115 -13.02 -9.87 -2.44
N ARG A 116 -13.14 -8.67 -1.84
CA ARG A 116 -12.25 -7.54 -2.14
C ARG A 116 -10.83 -7.81 -1.72
N PHE A 117 -10.61 -8.33 -0.50
CA PHE A 117 -9.28 -8.70 -0.02
C PHE A 117 -8.63 -9.77 -0.91
N GLU A 118 -9.39 -10.79 -1.32
CA GLU A 118 -8.91 -11.80 -2.27
C GLU A 118 -8.62 -11.20 -3.65
N GLY A 119 -9.46 -10.26 -4.12
CA GLY A 119 -9.27 -9.55 -5.38
C GLY A 119 -7.99 -8.73 -5.39
N ALA A 120 -7.77 -7.90 -4.36
CA ALA A 120 -6.55 -7.11 -4.19
C ALA A 120 -5.29 -8.00 -4.16
N TYR A 121 -5.39 -9.16 -3.50
CA TYR A 121 -4.30 -10.12 -3.45
C TYR A 121 -3.94 -10.66 -4.84
N LEU A 122 -4.94 -11.00 -5.66
CA LEU A 122 -4.74 -11.49 -7.02
C LEU A 122 -4.16 -10.41 -7.93
N GLN A 123 -4.58 -9.16 -7.79
CA GLN A 123 -3.99 -8.04 -8.54
C GLN A 123 -2.50 -7.91 -8.27
N LEU A 124 -2.06 -7.98 -7.00
CA LEU A 124 -0.63 -7.95 -6.68
C LEU A 124 0.15 -9.12 -7.30
N VAL A 125 -0.45 -10.32 -7.37
CA VAL A 125 0.17 -11.47 -8.06
C VAL A 125 0.43 -11.12 -9.52
N ASP A 126 -0.57 -10.59 -10.21
CA ASP A 126 -0.49 -10.23 -11.64
C ASP A 126 0.53 -9.11 -11.88
N TRP A 127 0.57 -8.10 -11.01
CA TRP A 127 1.54 -7.00 -11.12
C TRP A 127 2.98 -7.48 -10.94
N LEU A 128 3.24 -8.28 -9.91
CA LEU A 128 4.58 -8.79 -9.64
C LEU A 128 5.03 -9.76 -10.73
N TRP A 129 4.11 -10.60 -11.23
CA TRP A 129 4.38 -11.44 -12.39
C TRP A 129 4.74 -10.61 -13.63
N LYS A 130 3.99 -9.55 -13.94
CA LYS A 130 4.27 -8.68 -15.08
C LYS A 130 5.62 -7.97 -14.97
N LEU A 131 5.96 -7.50 -13.78
CA LEU A 131 7.28 -6.89 -13.55
C LEU A 131 8.41 -7.89 -13.77
N GLU A 132 8.23 -9.14 -13.34
CA GLU A 132 9.24 -10.20 -13.57
C GLU A 132 9.36 -10.54 -15.06
N ASP A 133 8.25 -10.68 -15.77
CA ASP A 133 8.21 -10.91 -17.22
C ASP A 133 8.99 -9.82 -18.00
N MET A 134 8.86 -8.57 -17.57
CA MET A 134 9.50 -7.41 -18.20
C MET A 134 10.95 -7.18 -17.75
N ARG A 135 11.43 -7.85 -16.73
CA ARG A 135 12.72 -7.59 -16.03
C ARG A 135 13.93 -7.55 -16.96
N SER A 136 13.95 -8.36 -18.02
CA SER A 136 15.07 -8.44 -18.97
C SER A 136 15.02 -7.38 -20.08
N THR A 137 13.97 -6.56 -20.13
CA THR A 137 13.78 -5.56 -21.19
C THR A 137 14.52 -4.26 -20.88
N SER A 138 14.85 -3.50 -21.92
CA SER A 138 15.40 -2.14 -21.79
C SER A 138 14.42 -1.20 -21.11
N ASP A 139 13.11 -1.38 -21.35
CA ASP A 139 12.07 -0.55 -20.76
C ASP A 139 12.02 -0.72 -19.24
N PHE A 140 12.20 -1.95 -18.74
CA PHE A 140 12.30 -2.20 -17.30
C PHE A 140 13.51 -1.47 -16.70
N VAL A 141 14.69 -1.60 -17.31
CA VAL A 141 15.91 -0.94 -16.84
C VAL A 141 15.78 0.59 -16.85
N ASN A 142 15.19 1.15 -17.90
CA ASN A 142 14.96 2.59 -18.00
C ASN A 142 13.96 3.10 -16.95
N THR A 143 12.98 2.27 -16.56
CA THR A 143 11.94 2.64 -15.59
C THR A 143 12.41 2.48 -14.15
N PHE A 144 13.08 1.37 -13.83
CA PHE A 144 13.41 0.96 -12.47
C PHE A 144 14.90 1.07 -12.12
N GLY A 145 15.73 1.58 -13.03
CA GLY A 145 17.16 1.84 -12.83
C GLY A 145 18.07 0.66 -13.18
N ASN A 146 17.67 -0.57 -12.89
CA ASN A 146 18.39 -1.78 -13.31
C ASN A 146 17.47 -3.02 -13.30
N ARG A 147 17.93 -4.12 -13.91
CA ARG A 147 17.18 -5.39 -13.97
C ARG A 147 17.05 -6.12 -12.63
N HIS A 148 17.78 -5.70 -11.60
CA HIS A 148 17.72 -6.29 -10.25
C HIS A 148 16.90 -5.43 -9.29
N ALA A 149 16.18 -4.43 -9.80
CA ALA A 149 15.24 -3.65 -9.00
C ALA A 149 14.28 -4.59 -8.24
N LYS A 150 14.00 -4.26 -6.98
CA LYS A 150 13.11 -5.06 -6.13
C LYS A 150 11.75 -4.39 -6.02
N SER A 151 10.73 -5.21 -6.06
CA SER A 151 9.35 -4.74 -5.91
C SER A 151 8.64 -5.57 -4.84
N GLN A 152 7.79 -4.92 -4.04
CA GLN A 152 6.91 -5.57 -3.07
C GLN A 152 5.50 -5.05 -3.26
N GLY A 153 4.52 -5.86 -2.87
CA GLY A 153 3.11 -5.47 -2.87
C GLY A 153 2.61 -5.15 -1.48
N LEU A 154 1.75 -4.13 -1.38
CA LEU A 154 1.03 -3.75 -0.17
C LEU A 154 -0.45 -3.60 -0.49
N ILE A 155 -1.30 -4.21 0.32
CA ILE A 155 -2.75 -3.99 0.31
C ILE A 155 -3.09 -3.09 1.49
N VAL A 156 -3.80 -1.98 1.24
CA VAL A 156 -4.35 -1.12 2.29
C VAL A 156 -5.86 -1.25 2.25
N ILE A 157 -6.46 -1.89 3.27
CA ILE A 157 -7.87 -2.28 3.23
C ILE A 157 -8.49 -2.32 4.63
N GLY A 158 -9.74 -1.84 4.72
CA GLY A 158 -10.52 -1.99 5.93
C GLY A 158 -10.09 -1.09 7.09
N LYS A 159 -10.61 -1.42 8.27
CA LYS A 159 -10.27 -0.78 9.55
C LYS A 159 -9.97 -1.88 10.57
N ASP A 160 -8.77 -1.94 11.09
CA ASP A 160 -8.29 -2.99 11.99
C ASP A 160 -9.00 -2.95 13.35
N MET A 161 -9.34 -1.73 13.82
CA MET A 161 -10.12 -1.53 15.05
C MET A 161 -11.44 -2.32 15.09
N ASN A 162 -11.92 -2.80 13.93
CA ASN A 162 -13.16 -3.59 13.85
C ASN A 162 -12.93 -5.11 13.80
N LEU A 163 -11.66 -5.56 13.74
CA LEU A 163 -11.33 -6.98 13.72
C LEU A 163 -11.33 -7.58 15.12
N LEU A 164 -11.92 -8.76 15.25
CA LEU A 164 -11.81 -9.53 16.48
C LEU A 164 -10.38 -10.07 16.65
N PRO A 165 -9.91 -10.36 17.88
CA PRO A 165 -8.56 -10.88 18.10
C PRO A 165 -8.21 -12.11 17.25
N GLN A 166 -9.16 -13.04 17.08
CA GLN A 166 -8.97 -14.22 16.23
C GLN A 166 -8.85 -13.87 14.74
N GLU A 167 -9.51 -12.81 14.29
CA GLU A 167 -9.42 -12.32 12.91
C GLU A 167 -8.07 -11.64 12.68
N GLN A 168 -7.59 -10.85 13.63
CA GLN A 168 -6.26 -10.23 13.61
C GLN A 168 -5.17 -11.31 13.53
N ASP A 169 -5.23 -12.33 14.40
CA ASP A 169 -4.29 -13.46 14.37
C ASP A 169 -4.31 -14.19 13.01
N ARG A 170 -5.50 -14.37 12.44
CA ARG A 170 -5.67 -15.04 11.16
C ARG A 170 -5.11 -14.21 9.99
N LEU A 171 -5.34 -12.87 10.01
CA LEU A 171 -4.76 -11.96 9.03
C LEU A 171 -3.25 -11.96 9.13
N LYS A 172 -2.72 -11.77 10.33
CA LYS A 172 -1.28 -11.83 10.59
C LYS A 172 -0.66 -13.14 10.12
N TRP A 173 -1.29 -14.28 10.43
CA TRP A 173 -0.81 -15.59 9.98
C TRP A 173 -0.69 -15.67 8.46
N ARG A 174 -1.67 -15.11 7.72
CA ARG A 174 -1.64 -15.08 6.26
C ARG A 174 -0.50 -14.18 5.74
N VAL A 175 -0.42 -12.96 6.25
CA VAL A 175 0.62 -11.99 5.85
C VAL A 175 2.03 -12.56 6.09
N ASP A 176 2.25 -13.16 7.26
CA ASP A 176 3.58 -13.70 7.63
C ASP A 176 4.00 -14.93 6.78
N ARG A 177 3.07 -15.61 6.11
CA ARG A 177 3.32 -16.91 5.45
C ARG A 177 3.01 -16.95 3.96
N THR A 178 2.40 -15.91 3.41
CA THR A 178 2.14 -15.88 1.97
C THR A 178 3.20 -15.04 1.28
N MET A 179 3.87 -15.67 0.33
CA MET A 179 4.93 -15.04 -0.44
C MET A 179 4.66 -15.19 -1.93
N ILE A 180 4.98 -14.17 -2.70
CA ILE A 180 4.95 -14.17 -4.15
C ILE A 180 6.37 -13.89 -4.61
N ASP A 181 6.96 -14.81 -5.36
CA ASP A 181 8.34 -14.69 -5.86
C ASP A 181 9.35 -14.32 -4.74
N SER A 182 9.29 -15.04 -3.60
CA SER A 182 10.12 -14.79 -2.42
C SER A 182 9.91 -13.43 -1.74
N ASN A 183 8.92 -12.65 -2.14
CA ASN A 183 8.53 -11.40 -1.51
C ASN A 183 7.26 -11.57 -0.67
N ALA A 184 7.27 -11.07 0.56
CA ALA A 184 6.06 -11.02 1.36
C ALA A 184 5.06 -10.02 0.77
N VAL A 185 3.80 -10.40 0.72
CA VAL A 185 2.70 -9.45 0.45
C VAL A 185 2.20 -8.94 1.78
N SER A 186 2.41 -7.66 2.02
CA SER A 186 1.95 -7.01 3.23
C SER A 186 0.50 -6.55 3.10
N SER A 187 -0.22 -6.54 4.22
CA SER A 187 -1.55 -5.94 4.29
C SER A 187 -1.67 -5.15 5.57
N VAL A 188 -2.20 -3.94 5.48
CA VAL A 188 -2.45 -3.03 6.59
C VAL A 188 -3.84 -2.43 6.48
N SER A 189 -4.39 -2.00 7.60
CA SER A 189 -5.64 -1.24 7.63
C SER A 189 -5.37 0.26 7.48
N PHE A 190 -6.41 1.05 7.22
CA PHE A 190 -6.27 2.51 7.11
C PHE A 190 -6.03 3.20 8.45
N ASP A 191 -6.30 2.56 9.57
CA ASP A 191 -6.10 3.07 10.93
C ASP A 191 -4.77 2.60 11.57
N ASP A 192 -4.09 1.59 11.03
CA ASP A 192 -2.77 1.14 11.50
C ASP A 192 -1.67 2.22 11.49
N PRO A 193 -1.61 3.12 10.51
CA PRO A 193 -0.50 4.06 10.37
C PRO A 193 -0.35 5.10 11.48
N SER A 194 -1.35 5.29 12.37
CA SER A 194 -1.37 6.43 13.30
C SER A 194 -0.17 6.49 14.23
N ASP A 195 0.11 5.41 14.93
CA ASP A 195 1.18 5.35 15.91
C ASP A 195 2.55 5.28 15.25
N ASP A 196 2.65 4.56 14.14
CA ASP A 196 3.87 4.40 13.36
C ASP A 196 4.32 5.72 12.72
N LEU A 197 3.38 6.48 12.16
CA LEU A 197 3.69 7.78 11.57
C LEU A 197 4.13 8.80 12.60
N ASP A 198 3.44 8.90 13.73
CA ASP A 198 3.81 9.81 14.81
C ASP A 198 5.19 9.47 15.38
N HIS A 199 5.50 8.18 15.55
CA HIS A 199 6.81 7.73 15.97
C HIS A 199 7.89 8.11 14.94
N TRP A 200 7.67 7.82 13.66
CA TRP A 200 8.59 8.13 12.58
C TRP A 200 8.88 9.62 12.46
N LEU A 201 7.85 10.48 12.55
CA LEU A 201 7.99 11.92 12.46
C LEU A 201 8.81 12.46 13.65
N LYS A 202 8.58 11.96 14.86
CA LYS A 202 9.34 12.36 16.06
C LYS A 202 10.80 11.91 15.99
N VAL A 203 11.04 10.65 15.65
CA VAL A 203 12.37 10.04 15.74
C VAL A 203 13.29 10.52 14.59
N PHE A 204 12.77 10.58 13.38
CA PHE A 204 13.60 10.86 12.21
C PHE A 204 13.54 12.31 11.72
N HIS A 205 12.54 13.07 12.10
CA HIS A 205 12.34 14.44 11.60
C HIS A 205 12.19 15.49 12.71
N GLY A 206 12.10 15.10 13.97
CA GLY A 206 12.03 16.03 15.10
C GLY A 206 10.76 16.90 15.11
N VAL A 207 9.68 16.44 14.50
CA VAL A 207 8.40 17.19 14.37
C VAL A 207 7.26 16.42 14.98
#